data_ac9e98712dc48c11b1f17348569ef560
#
_entry.id   ac9e98712dc48c11b1f17348569ef560
#
_cell.length_a   1.000
_cell.length_b   1.000
_cell.length_c   1.000
_cell.angle_alpha   90.00
_cell.angle_beta   90.00
_cell.angle_gamma   90.00
#
_symmetry.space_group_name_H-M   'P 1'
#
loop_
_entity.id
_entity.type
_entity.pdbx_description
1 polymer ?
#
loop_
_entity_poly.entity_id
_entity_poly.type
_entity_poly.pdbx_seq_one_letter_code
_entity_poly.pdbx_strand_id
1 'polypeptide(L)'
;NLEEQLRLITSHYIFCSPNLEKKRIGDIAMVKAGGDCPIIFSKTRTQECNIPIFSNGTENRGLYGFTDKAAIEERSITVAARGTIGYCERRLKPFVPIIRLLAITPKDEGAYIYLHQVIKGMKFKKNGSVQQQLTVPEISFIEIPYPNSSVLSEYNKLANPIVEMIERNISENESLTKQRDELLPLLMNGQASVNYHLSAY
;
A
#
# COMPACT_ATOMS: atom_id res chain seq x y z
N ASN A 1 -16.39 -2.09 8.60
CA ASN A 1 -14.95 -1.94 8.48
C ASN A 1 -14.64 -0.91 7.39
N LEU A 2 -13.66 -0.02 7.62
CA LEU A 2 -13.35 1.12 6.74
C LEU A 2 -12.95 0.70 5.32
N GLU A 3 -12.16 -0.37 5.19
CA GLU A 3 -11.76 -0.91 3.86
C GLU A 3 -12.99 -1.39 3.06
N GLU A 4 -13.98 -1.97 3.72
CA GLU A 4 -15.22 -2.40 3.09
C GLU A 4 -16.08 -1.20 2.67
N GLN A 5 -16.15 -0.16 3.48
CA GLN A 5 -16.84 1.09 3.11
C GLN A 5 -16.19 1.71 1.88
N LEU A 6 -14.86 1.79 1.84
CA LEU A 6 -14.12 2.32 0.70
C LEU A 6 -14.38 1.49 -0.57
N ARG A 7 -14.41 0.17 -0.44
CA ARG A 7 -14.74 -0.76 -1.54
C ARG A 7 -16.15 -0.51 -2.09
N LEU A 8 -17.14 -0.37 -1.20
CA LEU A 8 -18.54 -0.13 -1.59
C LEU A 8 -18.69 1.23 -2.30
N ILE A 9 -18.08 2.28 -1.78
CA ILE A 9 -18.05 3.60 -2.43
C ILE A 9 -17.45 3.48 -3.83
N THR A 10 -16.30 2.83 -3.97
CA THR A 10 -15.65 2.66 -5.26
C THR A 10 -16.53 1.87 -6.23
N SER A 11 -17.15 0.78 -5.76
CA SER A 11 -18.07 0.00 -6.58
C SER A 11 -19.27 0.82 -7.04
N HIS A 12 -19.85 1.66 -6.15
CA HIS A 12 -20.95 2.56 -6.52
C HIS A 12 -20.53 3.50 -7.65
N TYR A 13 -19.38 4.16 -7.54
CA TYR A 13 -18.89 5.06 -8.59
C TYR A 13 -18.57 4.35 -9.90
N ILE A 14 -18.11 3.09 -9.86
CA ILE A 14 -17.89 2.27 -11.06
C ILE A 14 -19.22 1.90 -11.75
N PHE A 15 -20.23 1.49 -10.98
CA PHE A 15 -21.48 0.99 -11.55
C PHE A 15 -22.51 2.07 -11.85
N CYS A 16 -22.52 3.17 -11.10
CA CYS A 16 -23.53 4.23 -11.21
C CYS A 16 -23.08 5.43 -12.01
N SER A 17 -21.79 5.55 -12.37
CA SER A 17 -21.32 6.67 -13.19
C SER A 17 -21.61 6.40 -14.67
N PRO A 18 -22.44 7.20 -15.33
CA PRO A 18 -22.66 7.10 -16.77
C PRO A 18 -21.35 7.49 -17.51
N ASN A 19 -21.03 6.75 -18.56
CA ASN A 19 -19.93 7.07 -19.50
C ASN A 19 -18.51 7.05 -18.90
N LEU A 20 -18.17 6.01 -18.12
CA LEU A 20 -16.78 5.76 -17.77
C LEU A 20 -15.98 5.38 -19.02
N GLU A 21 -14.96 6.15 -19.33
CA GLU A 21 -14.01 5.80 -20.38
C GLU A 21 -13.17 4.58 -19.95
N LYS A 22 -12.87 3.69 -20.90
CA LYS A 22 -11.87 2.65 -20.66
C LYS A 22 -10.49 3.23 -20.96
N LYS A 23 -9.60 3.20 -19.98
CA LYS A 23 -8.20 3.60 -20.14
C LYS A 23 -7.26 2.49 -19.70
N ARG A 24 -6.14 2.37 -20.37
CA ARG A 24 -5.08 1.43 -19.94
C ARG A 24 -4.35 2.01 -18.73
N ILE A 25 -3.94 1.14 -17.80
CA ILE A 25 -3.19 1.58 -16.61
C ILE A 25 -1.92 2.34 -17.04
N GLY A 26 -1.19 1.88 -18.07
CA GLY A 26 0.01 2.54 -18.58
C GLY A 26 -0.22 3.93 -19.17
N ASP A 27 -1.45 4.26 -19.59
CA ASP A 27 -1.80 5.59 -20.12
C ASP A 27 -1.99 6.61 -18.99
N ILE A 28 -2.49 6.15 -17.82
CA ILE A 28 -2.87 7.00 -16.67
C ILE A 28 -1.89 6.90 -15.49
N ALA A 29 -0.97 5.96 -15.51
CA ALA A 29 0.04 5.77 -14.47
C ALA A 29 1.38 5.35 -15.07
N MET A 30 2.46 5.65 -14.37
CA MET A 30 3.78 5.10 -14.65
C MET A 30 3.92 3.78 -13.90
N VAL A 31 4.34 2.72 -14.60
CA VAL A 31 4.55 1.41 -14.01
C VAL A 31 6.03 1.06 -14.05
N LYS A 32 6.61 0.78 -12.89
CA LYS A 32 8.01 0.36 -12.76
C LYS A 32 8.11 -0.96 -12.00
N ALA A 33 9.03 -1.83 -12.39
CA ALA A 33 9.38 -3.01 -11.62
C ALA A 33 10.54 -2.70 -10.67
N GLY A 34 10.46 -3.18 -9.44
CA GLY A 34 11.55 -3.10 -8.48
C GLY A 34 12.81 -3.83 -8.93
N GLY A 35 13.96 -3.28 -8.59
CA GLY A 35 15.28 -3.82 -8.89
C GLY A 35 15.82 -4.74 -7.80
N ASP A 36 17.15 -4.76 -7.70
CA ASP A 36 17.86 -5.44 -6.63
C ASP A 36 17.82 -4.64 -5.32
N CYS A 37 18.18 -5.29 -4.22
CA CYS A 37 18.28 -4.63 -2.93
C CYS A 37 19.41 -3.60 -2.96
N PRO A 38 19.21 -2.37 -2.44
CA PRO A 38 20.28 -1.38 -2.33
C PRO A 38 21.48 -1.90 -1.55
N ILE A 39 22.67 -1.40 -1.90
CA ILE A 39 23.94 -1.75 -1.21
C ILE A 39 23.91 -1.25 0.23
N ILE A 40 23.45 0.00 0.44
CA ILE A 40 23.25 0.58 1.77
C ILE A 40 21.90 0.07 2.28
N PHE A 41 21.95 -0.82 3.25
CA PHE A 41 20.79 -1.56 3.76
C PHE A 41 20.85 -1.76 5.27
N SER A 42 19.72 -1.60 5.93
CA SER A 42 19.50 -1.95 7.34
C SER A 42 18.18 -2.70 7.52
N LYS A 43 18.16 -3.69 8.41
CA LYS A 43 16.92 -4.36 8.81
C LYS A 43 16.02 -3.49 9.67
N THR A 44 16.62 -2.61 10.45
CA THR A 44 15.92 -1.69 11.35
C THR A 44 16.08 -0.26 10.85
N ARG A 45 15.11 0.59 11.18
CA ARG A 45 15.16 2.00 10.83
C ARG A 45 16.25 2.70 11.66
N THR A 46 17.16 3.42 10.99
CA THR A 46 18.21 4.25 11.59
C THR A 46 18.12 5.69 11.09
N GLN A 47 18.97 6.58 11.57
CA GLN A 47 19.03 7.96 11.06
C GLN A 47 19.50 8.01 9.60
N GLU A 48 20.44 7.16 9.22
CA GLU A 48 20.99 7.07 7.86
C GLU A 48 20.07 6.27 6.93
N CYS A 49 19.59 5.13 7.41
CA CYS A 49 18.66 4.27 6.66
C CYS A 49 17.23 4.46 7.18
N ASN A 50 16.52 5.44 6.64
CA ASN A 50 15.17 5.79 7.05
C ASN A 50 14.10 5.59 5.96
N ILE A 51 14.51 5.30 4.73
CA ILE A 51 13.64 5.06 3.57
C ILE A 51 13.26 3.57 3.53
N PRO A 52 11.98 3.21 3.56
CA PRO A 52 11.55 1.82 3.56
C PRO A 52 11.80 1.14 2.20
N ILE A 53 12.19 -0.12 2.28
CA ILE A 53 12.32 -1.03 1.14
C ILE A 53 11.17 -2.02 1.21
N PHE A 54 10.43 -2.21 0.11
CA PHE A 54 9.33 -3.15 0.03
C PHE A 54 9.59 -4.25 -0.99
N SER A 55 9.15 -5.46 -0.67
CA SER A 55 9.22 -6.66 -1.52
C SER A 55 7.82 -7.27 -1.73
N ASN A 56 7.76 -8.45 -2.40
CA ASN A 56 6.50 -9.14 -2.70
C ASN A 56 5.83 -9.84 -1.49
N GLY A 57 6.40 -9.75 -0.30
CA GLY A 57 5.83 -10.32 0.92
C GLY A 57 4.55 -9.61 1.37
N THR A 58 3.74 -10.29 2.18
CA THR A 58 2.52 -9.73 2.80
C THR A 58 2.73 -9.34 4.26
N GLU A 59 3.72 -9.92 4.93
CA GLU A 59 4.08 -9.58 6.30
C GLU A 59 4.55 -8.13 6.40
N ASN A 60 4.12 -7.43 7.42
CA ASN A 60 4.40 -6.01 7.61
C ASN A 60 4.18 -5.18 6.33
N ARG A 61 3.12 -5.49 5.57
CA ARG A 61 2.81 -4.85 4.29
C ARG A 61 3.96 -4.93 3.27
N GLY A 62 4.76 -6.01 3.32
CA GLY A 62 5.89 -6.23 2.43
C GLY A 62 7.18 -5.50 2.80
N LEU A 63 7.27 -4.90 4.01
CA LEU A 63 8.49 -4.23 4.47
C LEU A 63 9.65 -5.23 4.56
N TYR A 64 10.73 -4.93 3.85
CA TYR A 64 11.93 -5.76 3.81
C TYR A 64 13.07 -5.18 4.68
N GLY A 65 13.18 -3.87 4.75
CA GLY A 65 14.19 -3.13 5.50
C GLY A 65 14.21 -1.64 5.13
N PHE A 66 15.35 -0.99 5.31
CA PHE A 66 15.52 0.44 5.10
C PHE A 66 16.81 0.75 4.37
N THR A 67 16.85 1.90 3.67
CA THR A 67 18.00 2.42 2.95
C THR A 67 18.08 3.95 3.10
N ASP A 68 19.11 4.54 2.52
CA ASP A 68 19.39 5.98 2.57
C ASP A 68 18.68 6.79 1.48
N LYS A 69 18.38 6.18 0.32
CA LYS A 69 17.80 6.87 -0.84
C LYS A 69 16.56 6.18 -1.37
N ALA A 70 15.54 6.98 -1.74
CA ALA A 70 14.35 6.52 -2.40
C ALA A 70 14.59 6.28 -3.90
N ALA A 71 13.90 5.29 -4.45
CA ALA A 71 13.81 5.06 -5.88
C ALA A 71 12.49 5.62 -6.46
N ILE A 72 11.50 5.82 -5.59
CA ILE A 72 10.20 6.41 -5.91
C ILE A 72 9.86 7.41 -4.81
N GLU A 73 9.66 8.65 -5.20
CA GLU A 73 9.36 9.77 -4.30
C GLU A 73 7.84 10.01 -4.17
N GLU A 74 7.11 9.76 -5.25
CA GLU A 74 5.69 10.04 -5.36
C GLU A 74 4.84 8.94 -4.70
N ARG A 75 3.63 9.32 -4.30
CA ARG A 75 2.61 8.38 -3.84
C ARG A 75 2.37 7.32 -4.91
N SER A 76 2.52 6.06 -4.54
CA SER A 76 2.44 4.94 -5.47
C SER A 76 1.68 3.77 -4.89
N ILE A 77 1.21 2.91 -5.78
CA ILE A 77 0.55 1.65 -5.44
C ILE A 77 1.54 0.54 -5.73
N THR A 78 1.81 -0.32 -4.75
CA THR A 78 2.63 -1.50 -5.00
C THR A 78 1.77 -2.73 -5.22
N VAL A 79 2.16 -3.56 -6.20
CA VAL A 79 1.47 -4.81 -6.54
C VAL A 79 2.48 -5.94 -6.56
N ALA A 80 2.24 -6.97 -5.76
CA ALA A 80 3.10 -8.14 -5.74
C ALA A 80 3.04 -8.89 -7.09
N ALA A 81 4.22 -9.04 -7.70
CA ALA A 81 4.38 -9.69 -9.00
C ALA A 81 4.68 -11.18 -8.89
N ARG A 82 5.03 -11.68 -7.71
CA ARG A 82 5.42 -13.06 -7.41
C ARG A 82 4.85 -13.51 -6.07
N GLY A 83 4.72 -14.81 -5.88
CA GLY A 83 4.18 -15.37 -4.63
C GLY A 83 2.70 -15.04 -4.48
N THR A 84 2.38 -14.03 -3.70
CA THR A 84 1.01 -13.50 -3.53
C THR A 84 0.64 -12.51 -4.65
N ILE A 85 0.65 -12.97 -5.91
CA ILE A 85 0.38 -12.13 -7.08
C ILE A 85 -0.92 -11.35 -6.89
N GLY A 86 -0.83 -10.03 -7.11
CA GLY A 86 -1.97 -9.12 -6.98
C GLY A 86 -2.16 -8.53 -5.57
N TYR A 87 -1.36 -8.95 -4.57
CA TYR A 87 -1.37 -8.26 -3.28
C TYR A 87 -0.99 -6.79 -3.49
N CYS A 88 -1.89 -5.89 -3.07
CA CYS A 88 -1.85 -4.48 -3.45
C CYS A 88 -1.83 -3.61 -2.20
N GLU A 89 -0.89 -2.67 -2.13
CA GLU A 89 -0.71 -1.75 -1.00
C GLU A 89 -0.52 -0.29 -1.45
N ARG A 90 -1.02 0.64 -0.64
CA ARG A 90 -0.77 2.08 -0.79
C ARG A 90 0.58 2.44 -0.21
N ARG A 91 1.36 3.27 -0.94
CA ARG A 91 2.62 3.85 -0.48
C ARG A 91 2.51 5.37 -0.51
N LEU A 92 2.45 5.97 0.69
CA LEU A 92 2.26 7.41 0.87
C LEU A 92 3.58 8.17 1.00
N LYS A 93 4.67 7.47 1.29
CA LYS A 93 6.00 8.03 1.54
C LYS A 93 6.99 7.49 0.51
N PRO A 94 8.11 8.19 0.27
CA PRO A 94 9.20 7.69 -0.56
C PRO A 94 9.65 6.29 -0.14
N PHE A 95 9.99 5.45 -1.13
CA PHE A 95 10.37 4.05 -0.89
C PHE A 95 11.22 3.46 -2.01
N VAL A 96 11.70 2.24 -1.78
CA VAL A 96 12.40 1.43 -2.79
C VAL A 96 11.67 0.11 -2.99
N PRO A 97 11.14 -0.19 -4.19
CA PRO A 97 10.61 -1.51 -4.53
C PRO A 97 11.77 -2.42 -4.94
N ILE A 98 11.79 -3.67 -4.44
CA ILE A 98 12.78 -4.68 -4.81
C ILE A 98 12.13 -5.99 -5.29
N ILE A 99 12.96 -6.90 -5.82
CA ILE A 99 12.56 -8.26 -6.24
C ILE A 99 11.35 -8.22 -7.19
N ARG A 100 11.37 -7.28 -8.14
CA ARG A 100 10.33 -7.11 -9.16
C ARG A 100 8.93 -6.74 -8.61
N LEU A 101 8.84 -6.23 -7.38
CA LEU A 101 7.62 -5.61 -6.88
C LEU A 101 7.19 -4.49 -7.84
N LEU A 102 5.98 -4.55 -8.37
CA LEU A 102 5.50 -3.50 -9.26
C LEU A 102 5.08 -2.27 -8.47
N ALA A 103 5.51 -1.11 -8.93
CA ALA A 103 5.11 0.18 -8.42
C ALA A 103 4.36 0.95 -9.51
N ILE A 104 3.16 1.41 -9.20
CA ILE A 104 2.25 2.12 -10.09
C ILE A 104 2.08 3.52 -9.52
N THR A 105 2.65 4.50 -10.20
CA THR A 105 2.58 5.92 -9.83
C THR A 105 1.55 6.61 -10.72
N PRO A 106 0.39 7.04 -10.19
CA PRO A 106 -0.60 7.76 -10.97
C PRO A 106 -0.05 9.05 -11.56
N LYS A 107 -0.38 9.38 -12.80
CA LYS A 107 -0.05 10.67 -13.44
C LYS A 107 -0.91 11.80 -12.89
N ASP A 108 -2.14 11.49 -12.49
CA ASP A 108 -3.05 12.37 -11.77
C ASP A 108 -3.13 11.88 -10.32
N GLU A 109 -2.65 12.70 -9.38
CA GLU A 109 -2.66 12.38 -7.95
C GLU A 109 -4.09 12.15 -7.43
N GLY A 110 -5.08 12.83 -8.01
CA GLY A 110 -6.49 12.64 -7.68
C GLY A 110 -7.01 11.22 -7.97
N ALA A 111 -6.36 10.49 -8.88
CA ALA A 111 -6.73 9.12 -9.21
C ALA A 111 -6.12 8.06 -8.27
N TYR A 112 -5.27 8.44 -7.32
CA TYR A 112 -4.49 7.52 -6.49
C TYR A 112 -5.35 6.50 -5.73
N ILE A 113 -6.35 6.97 -4.98
CA ILE A 113 -7.22 6.09 -4.17
C ILE A 113 -8.10 5.23 -5.07
N TYR A 114 -8.66 5.84 -6.12
CA TYR A 114 -9.48 5.14 -7.09
C TYR A 114 -8.72 3.98 -7.74
N LEU A 115 -7.53 4.27 -8.29
CA LEU A 115 -6.66 3.27 -8.90
C LEU A 115 -6.28 2.15 -7.93
N HIS A 116 -5.94 2.49 -6.69
CA HIS A 116 -5.66 1.47 -5.68
C HIS A 116 -6.85 0.53 -5.48
N GLN A 117 -8.06 1.05 -5.32
CA GLN A 117 -9.25 0.24 -5.10
C GLN A 117 -9.61 -0.63 -6.32
N VAL A 118 -9.48 -0.07 -7.52
CA VAL A 118 -9.71 -0.82 -8.76
C VAL A 118 -8.71 -1.97 -8.89
N ILE A 119 -7.41 -1.71 -8.72
CA ILE A 119 -6.35 -2.71 -8.82
C ILE A 119 -6.50 -3.77 -7.71
N LYS A 120 -6.81 -3.37 -6.48
CA LYS A 120 -7.05 -4.27 -5.34
C LYS A 120 -8.24 -5.22 -5.57
N GLY A 121 -9.25 -4.75 -6.30
CA GLY A 121 -10.42 -5.57 -6.68
C GLY A 121 -10.19 -6.52 -7.86
N MET A 122 -9.05 -6.41 -8.56
CA MET A 122 -8.76 -7.25 -9.71
C MET A 122 -8.40 -8.68 -9.31
N LYS A 123 -8.89 -9.62 -10.09
CA LYS A 123 -8.45 -11.02 -10.00
C LYS A 123 -7.40 -11.26 -11.07
N PHE A 124 -6.14 -11.30 -10.68
CA PHE A 124 -5.06 -11.71 -11.58
C PHE A 124 -5.14 -13.21 -11.82
N LYS A 125 -5.34 -13.61 -13.08
CA LYS A 125 -5.46 -15.04 -13.45
C LYS A 125 -4.15 -15.77 -13.15
N LYS A 126 -4.25 -16.87 -12.43
CA LYS A 126 -3.18 -17.87 -12.31
C LYS A 126 -3.31 -18.83 -13.51
N ASN A 127 -2.71 -18.55 -14.66
CA ASN A 127 -2.66 -19.50 -15.77
C ASN A 127 -1.56 -20.51 -15.48
N GLY A 128 -1.92 -21.79 -15.32
CA GLY A 128 -1.07 -22.84 -14.82
C GLY A 128 0.20 -23.08 -15.62
N SER A 129 1.31 -22.65 -15.12
CA SER A 129 2.63 -23.25 -15.27
C SER A 129 3.59 -22.67 -14.22
N VAL A 130 4.61 -23.41 -13.94
CA VAL A 130 5.63 -23.20 -12.91
C VAL A 130 6.22 -21.79 -12.96
N GLN A 131 5.99 -20.98 -11.95
CA GLN A 131 6.46 -19.59 -11.74
C GLN A 131 5.79 -18.51 -12.60
N GLN A 132 4.51 -18.22 -12.34
CA GLN A 132 3.89 -17.02 -12.87
C GLN A 132 4.47 -15.76 -12.21
N GLN A 133 4.75 -14.78 -13.04
CA GLN A 133 5.15 -13.43 -12.64
C GLN A 133 4.28 -12.43 -13.38
N LEU A 134 3.70 -11.48 -12.66
CA LEU A 134 3.05 -10.33 -13.25
C LEU A 134 4.13 -9.36 -13.76
N THR A 135 4.04 -8.98 -15.03
CA THR A 135 5.04 -8.11 -15.67
C THR A 135 4.52 -6.68 -15.86
N VAL A 136 5.45 -5.72 -16.06
CA VAL A 136 5.10 -4.33 -16.36
C VAL A 136 4.20 -4.21 -17.59
N PRO A 137 4.49 -4.85 -18.74
CA PRO A 137 3.58 -4.80 -19.89
C PRO A 137 2.19 -5.33 -19.58
N GLU A 138 2.09 -6.50 -18.90
CA GLU A 138 0.80 -7.10 -18.58
C GLU A 138 -0.10 -6.16 -17.78
N ILE A 139 0.43 -5.55 -16.70
CA ILE A 139 -0.38 -4.63 -15.90
C ILE A 139 -0.66 -3.31 -16.63
N SER A 140 0.27 -2.84 -17.45
CA SER A 140 0.12 -1.59 -18.21
C SER A 140 -0.96 -1.69 -19.28
N PHE A 141 -1.18 -2.86 -19.87
CA PHE A 141 -2.20 -3.09 -20.90
C PHE A 141 -3.59 -3.37 -20.35
N ILE A 142 -3.74 -3.54 -19.02
CA ILE A 142 -5.06 -3.74 -18.42
C ILE A 142 -5.91 -2.48 -18.61
N GLU A 143 -7.07 -2.66 -19.20
CA GLU A 143 -8.08 -1.60 -19.33
C GLU A 143 -8.95 -1.57 -18.09
N ILE A 144 -9.16 -0.37 -17.56
CA ILE A 144 -10.00 -0.12 -16.40
C ILE A 144 -11.05 0.95 -16.73
N PRO A 145 -12.22 0.91 -16.11
CA PRO A 145 -13.13 2.06 -16.14
C PRO A 145 -12.42 3.24 -15.47
N TYR A 146 -12.40 4.38 -16.13
CA TYR A 146 -11.75 5.58 -15.61
C TYR A 146 -12.71 6.76 -15.60
N PRO A 147 -13.01 7.34 -14.43
CA PRO A 147 -13.92 8.45 -14.31
C PRO A 147 -13.27 9.75 -14.78
N ASN A 148 -14.09 10.71 -15.19
CA ASN A 148 -13.62 12.05 -15.47
C ASN A 148 -13.24 12.81 -14.18
N SER A 149 -12.60 13.97 -14.31
CA SER A 149 -12.08 14.75 -13.18
C SER A 149 -13.18 15.19 -12.20
N SER A 150 -14.40 15.47 -12.66
CA SER A 150 -15.51 15.85 -11.79
C SER A 150 -15.92 14.68 -10.88
N VAL A 151 -16.11 13.50 -11.47
CA VAL A 151 -16.47 12.28 -10.74
C VAL A 151 -15.36 11.86 -9.78
N LEU A 152 -14.08 11.99 -10.20
CA LEU A 152 -12.93 11.73 -9.29
C LEU A 152 -12.92 12.72 -8.12
N SER A 153 -13.22 13.98 -8.34
CA SER A 153 -13.29 14.98 -7.26
C SER A 153 -14.39 14.64 -6.25
N GLU A 154 -15.56 14.24 -6.70
CA GLU A 154 -16.65 13.81 -5.81
C GLU A 154 -16.32 12.52 -5.06
N TYR A 155 -15.77 11.54 -5.76
CA TYR A 155 -15.28 10.30 -5.15
C TYR A 155 -14.26 10.59 -4.04
N ASN A 156 -13.28 11.45 -4.30
CA ASN A 156 -12.23 11.79 -3.35
C ASN A 156 -12.75 12.50 -2.10
N LYS A 157 -13.83 13.29 -2.19
CA LYS A 157 -14.47 13.88 -0.99
C LYS A 157 -14.94 12.83 0.01
N LEU A 158 -15.39 11.67 -0.49
CA LEU A 158 -15.83 10.56 0.34
C LEU A 158 -14.69 9.60 0.71
N ALA A 159 -13.77 9.35 -0.22
CA ALA A 159 -12.71 8.36 -0.06
C ALA A 159 -11.54 8.84 0.79
N ASN A 160 -11.12 10.12 0.65
CA ASN A 160 -9.98 10.67 1.38
C ASN A 160 -10.12 10.53 2.91
N PRO A 161 -11.23 10.96 3.55
CA PRO A 161 -11.37 10.84 5.01
C PRO A 161 -11.27 9.40 5.51
N ILE A 162 -11.79 8.45 4.73
CA ILE A 162 -11.73 7.02 5.08
C ILE A 162 -10.28 6.52 4.99
N VAL A 163 -9.57 6.87 3.92
CA VAL A 163 -8.16 6.48 3.76
C VAL A 163 -7.28 7.10 4.84
N GLU A 164 -7.47 8.37 5.17
CA GLU A 164 -6.76 9.04 6.27
C GLU A 164 -6.99 8.33 7.62
N MET A 165 -8.22 7.91 7.88
CA MET A 165 -8.56 7.15 9.08
C MET A 165 -7.90 5.76 9.08
N ILE A 166 -7.88 5.07 7.94
CA ILE A 166 -7.19 3.77 7.80
C ILE A 166 -5.69 3.93 8.07
N GLU A 167 -5.04 4.91 7.45
CA GLU A 167 -3.58 5.10 7.61
C GLU A 167 -3.21 5.55 9.03
N ARG A 168 -4.05 6.36 9.68
CA ARG A 168 -3.88 6.71 11.09
C ARG A 168 -3.96 5.47 11.99
N ASN A 169 -4.97 4.63 11.80
CA ASN A 169 -5.12 3.39 12.57
C ASN A 169 -3.94 2.43 12.35
N ILE A 170 -3.40 2.35 11.13
CA ILE A 170 -2.19 1.55 10.83
C ILE A 170 -1.00 2.10 11.62
N SER A 171 -0.76 3.42 11.56
CA SER A 171 0.35 4.06 12.27
C SER A 171 0.23 3.91 13.78
N GLU A 172 -0.97 4.01 14.33
CA GLU A 172 -1.25 3.80 15.76
C GLU A 172 -0.96 2.34 16.15
N ASN A 173 -1.42 1.37 15.38
CA ASN A 173 -1.14 -0.05 15.62
C ASN A 173 0.36 -0.36 15.57
N GLU A 174 1.12 0.24 14.64
CA GLU A 174 2.59 0.10 14.59
C GLU A 174 3.23 0.67 15.87
N SER A 175 2.78 1.84 16.33
CA SER A 175 3.28 2.46 17.56
C SER A 175 2.97 1.61 18.80
N LEU A 176 1.73 1.14 18.93
CA LEU A 176 1.30 0.29 20.05
C LEU A 176 2.05 -1.05 20.06
N THR A 177 2.29 -1.64 18.90
CA THR A 177 3.08 -2.86 18.75
C THR A 177 4.51 -2.64 19.23
N LYS A 178 5.13 -1.55 18.84
CA LYS A 178 6.48 -1.18 19.30
C LYS A 178 6.51 -0.98 20.81
N GLN A 179 5.56 -0.25 21.40
CA GLN A 179 5.47 -0.04 22.85
C GLN A 179 5.29 -1.37 23.59
N ARG A 180 4.44 -2.27 23.09
CA ARG A 180 4.27 -3.61 23.66
C ARG A 180 5.59 -4.38 23.66
N ASP A 181 6.30 -4.39 22.54
CA ASP A 181 7.54 -5.15 22.39
C ASP A 181 8.69 -4.58 23.25
N GLU A 182 8.67 -3.28 23.54
CA GLU A 182 9.61 -2.62 24.46
C GLU A 182 9.25 -2.88 25.93
N LEU A 183 7.97 -2.87 26.29
CA LEU A 183 7.52 -2.99 27.68
C LEU A 183 7.45 -4.45 28.16
N LEU A 184 7.07 -5.38 27.30
CA LEU A 184 6.87 -6.77 27.69
C LEU A 184 8.11 -7.43 28.33
N PRO A 185 9.34 -7.28 27.79
CA PRO A 185 10.54 -7.79 28.46
C PRO A 185 10.80 -7.14 29.82
N LEU A 186 10.52 -5.85 29.99
CA LEU A 186 10.71 -5.14 31.26
C LEU A 186 9.75 -5.64 32.33
N LEU A 187 8.50 -5.90 31.97
CA LEU A 187 7.50 -6.49 32.87
C LEU A 187 7.87 -7.94 33.27
N MET A 188 8.30 -8.74 32.28
CA MET A 188 8.71 -10.14 32.55
C MET A 188 9.94 -10.26 33.45
N ASN A 189 10.86 -9.30 33.36
CA ASN A 189 12.07 -9.25 34.18
C ASN A 189 11.86 -8.52 35.51
N GLY A 190 10.64 -8.08 35.84
CA GLY A 190 10.36 -7.34 37.08
C GLY A 190 11.00 -5.95 37.15
N GLN A 191 11.47 -5.41 36.02
CA GLN A 191 12.07 -4.07 35.91
C GLN A 191 11.03 -2.95 35.80
N ALA A 192 9.78 -3.31 35.49
CA ALA A 192 8.64 -2.42 35.49
C ALA A 192 7.48 -3.07 36.25
N SER A 193 6.66 -2.29 36.92
CA SER A 193 5.43 -2.72 37.58
C SER A 193 4.25 -1.90 37.13
N VAL A 194 3.07 -2.53 37.04
CA VAL A 194 1.83 -1.84 36.72
C VAL A 194 1.16 -1.44 38.03
N ASN A 195 1.13 -0.14 38.33
CA ASN A 195 0.40 0.37 39.48
C ASN A 195 -1.09 0.46 39.12
N TYR A 196 -1.88 -0.48 39.61
CA TYR A 196 -3.35 -0.39 39.55
C TYR A 196 -3.81 0.57 40.66
N HIS A 197 -4.03 1.83 40.31
CA HIS A 197 -4.94 2.66 41.12
C HIS A 197 -6.37 2.23 40.76
N LEU A 198 -6.89 1.27 41.49
CA LEU A 198 -8.34 1.05 41.56
C LEU A 198 -8.93 2.27 42.25
N SER A 199 -9.38 3.24 41.47
CA SER A 199 -10.33 4.25 41.99
C SER A 199 -11.62 3.49 42.29
N ALA A 200 -11.81 3.19 43.56
CA ALA A 200 -13.10 2.77 44.08
C ALA A 200 -14.09 3.94 43.90
N TYR A 201 -15.09 3.73 43.07
CA TYR A 201 -16.35 4.49 43.08
C TYR A 201 -17.49 3.50 43.19
#